data_0545cc8f368a9169b9657472c8ef29f0
#
_entry.id   0545cc8f368a9169b9657472c8ef29f0
#
_cell.length_a   1.000
_cell.length_b   1.000
_cell.length_c   1.000
_cell.angle_alpha   90.00
_cell.angle_beta   90.00
_cell.angle_gamma   90.00
#
_symmetry.space_group_name_H-M   'P 1'
#
loop_
_entity.id
_entity.type
_entity.pdbx_description
1 polymer ?
#
loop_
_entity_poly.entity_id
_entity_poly.type
_entity_poly.pdbx_seq_one_letter_code
_entity_poly.pdbx_strand_id
1 'polypeptide(L)'
;MKVGVVGVGHLGQHHARVYSELPGVELVGVVDADPARAREIADRHGVAAFGEIEELVPRVDAVSIVTPTPEHLASARPFLQAGRGVLVEKPLAATLEEADELLALAERGGATLQVGHIERFNPCLVAALPRLDRPLFIEADRIHPFSLRSTEVSVVLDLMIHDIDLVLHVIPDDLVELSALGTPVFSPTDDLALAILRFSGGQAAMVKTSRVAMNRSRKIRVFCAGGYLSLDLVARQGMHLRLADDYDPREFLDASGRLVSAGGEEALLARALDRELLEIPEYEPLKAELEAFVSAVRDRSVPVVTGLQGRRAMEAAERVMGEIRSRHEALRAGDAPRGG
;
A
#
# COMPACT_ATOMS: atom_id res chain seq x y z
N MET A 1 8.02 24.54 -8.35
CA MET A 1 7.11 24.37 -7.22
C MET A 1 7.92 24.25 -5.95
N LYS A 2 7.54 24.97 -4.90
CA LYS A 2 8.26 24.97 -3.61
C LYS A 2 7.71 23.90 -2.70
N VAL A 3 8.59 23.07 -2.16
CA VAL A 3 8.18 21.95 -1.29
C VAL A 3 8.98 21.94 0.01
N GLY A 4 8.40 21.31 1.04
CA GLY A 4 9.06 21.06 2.30
C GLY A 4 8.86 19.63 2.79
N VAL A 5 9.61 19.26 3.82
CA VAL A 5 9.46 17.95 4.50
C VAL A 5 9.40 18.17 6.00
N VAL A 6 8.39 17.62 6.64
CA VAL A 6 8.21 17.59 8.09
C VAL A 6 8.44 16.16 8.58
N GLY A 7 9.41 16.00 9.48
CA GLY A 7 9.92 14.70 9.89
C GLY A 7 10.99 14.19 8.91
N VAL A 8 12.28 14.37 9.24
CA VAL A 8 13.39 13.92 8.39
C VAL A 8 14.19 12.78 9.02
N GLY A 9 13.48 11.91 9.71
CA GLY A 9 14.00 10.64 10.22
C GLY A 9 14.39 9.65 9.11
N HIS A 10 14.13 8.36 9.35
CA HIS A 10 14.56 7.29 8.43
C HIS A 10 13.92 7.38 7.05
N LEU A 11 12.62 7.66 6.95
CA LEU A 11 11.92 7.81 5.65
C LEU A 11 12.03 9.23 5.10
N GLY A 12 11.80 10.26 5.91
CA GLY A 12 11.75 11.63 5.44
C GLY A 12 13.05 12.16 4.82
N GLN A 13 14.22 11.62 5.21
CA GLN A 13 15.47 11.95 4.52
C GLN A 13 15.46 11.53 3.03
N HIS A 14 14.72 10.46 2.69
CA HIS A 14 14.57 10.04 1.30
C HIS A 14 13.61 10.95 0.54
N HIS A 15 12.53 11.46 1.20
CA HIS A 15 11.67 12.48 0.60
C HIS A 15 12.47 13.76 0.31
N ALA A 16 13.28 14.25 1.26
CA ALA A 16 14.14 15.41 1.06
C ALA A 16 15.12 15.21 -0.10
N ARG A 17 15.78 14.03 -0.19
CA ARG A 17 16.65 13.68 -1.30
C ARG A 17 15.91 13.71 -2.64
N VAL A 18 14.80 13.01 -2.75
CA VAL A 18 14.05 12.94 -4.01
C VAL A 18 13.59 14.33 -4.44
N TYR A 19 13.01 15.15 -3.53
CA TYR A 19 12.61 16.51 -3.88
C TYR A 19 13.77 17.39 -4.34
N SER A 20 14.96 17.22 -3.76
CA SER A 20 16.16 17.95 -4.22
C SER A 20 16.64 17.54 -5.62
N GLU A 21 16.24 16.36 -6.09
CA GLU A 21 16.61 15.81 -7.40
C GLU A 21 15.53 16.04 -8.47
N LEU A 22 14.27 16.39 -8.07
CA LEU A 22 13.16 16.50 -9.01
C LEU A 22 13.22 17.78 -9.86
N PRO A 23 13.18 17.68 -11.20
CA PRO A 23 13.16 18.86 -12.06
C PRO A 23 11.95 19.78 -11.80
N GLY A 24 12.18 21.07 -11.68
CA GLY A 24 11.12 22.07 -11.45
C GLY A 24 10.54 22.07 -10.04
N VAL A 25 11.17 21.34 -9.11
CA VAL A 25 10.87 21.35 -7.67
C VAL A 25 12.02 22.02 -6.94
N GLU A 26 11.69 22.87 -5.97
CA GLU A 26 12.61 23.52 -5.05
C GLU A 26 12.31 23.01 -3.64
N LEU A 27 13.21 22.24 -3.07
CA LEU A 27 13.15 21.89 -1.65
C LEU A 27 13.55 23.17 -0.86
N VAL A 28 12.57 23.79 -0.18
CA VAL A 28 12.78 25.06 0.56
C VAL A 28 13.44 24.79 1.91
N GLY A 29 13.06 23.70 2.56
CA GLY A 29 13.61 23.33 3.85
C GLY A 29 12.90 22.17 4.50
N VAL A 30 13.38 21.86 5.70
CA VAL A 30 12.94 20.72 6.49
C VAL A 30 12.63 21.12 7.93
N VAL A 31 11.74 20.36 8.58
CA VAL A 31 11.41 20.47 10.00
C VAL A 31 11.58 19.10 10.63
N ASP A 32 12.15 19.03 11.82
CA ASP A 32 12.19 17.82 12.65
C ASP A 32 12.16 18.21 14.13
N ALA A 33 11.53 17.37 14.97
CA ALA A 33 11.51 17.55 16.42
C ALA A 33 12.92 17.50 17.04
N ASP A 34 13.85 16.79 16.39
CA ASP A 34 15.29 16.87 16.70
C ASP A 34 15.97 17.94 15.84
N PRO A 35 16.35 19.11 16.43
CA PRO A 35 17.00 20.18 15.69
C PRO A 35 18.37 19.81 15.12
N ALA A 36 19.05 18.81 15.69
CA ALA A 36 20.32 18.33 15.16
C ALA A 36 20.08 17.54 13.87
N ARG A 37 19.03 16.71 13.85
CA ARG A 37 18.62 15.96 12.68
C ARG A 37 18.12 16.89 11.56
N ALA A 38 17.30 17.89 11.89
CA ALA A 38 16.85 18.87 10.91
C ALA A 38 18.05 19.58 10.24
N ARG A 39 19.03 20.03 11.02
CA ARG A 39 20.26 20.67 10.51
C ARG A 39 21.09 19.73 9.65
N GLU A 40 21.32 18.50 10.09
CA GLU A 40 22.08 17.50 9.31
C GLU A 40 21.50 17.32 7.88
N ILE A 41 20.18 17.20 7.77
CA ILE A 41 19.52 16.99 6.47
C ILE A 41 19.48 18.31 5.67
N ALA A 42 19.23 19.43 6.31
CA ALA A 42 19.26 20.75 5.67
C ALA A 42 20.63 21.06 5.06
N ASP A 43 21.71 20.84 5.82
CA ASP A 43 23.10 21.06 5.34
C ASP A 43 23.45 20.12 4.16
N ARG A 44 23.00 18.86 4.23
CA ARG A 44 23.20 17.87 3.16
C ARG A 44 22.61 18.31 1.82
N HIS A 45 21.47 19.00 1.85
CA HIS A 45 20.76 19.45 0.65
C HIS A 45 20.89 20.95 0.36
N GLY A 46 21.60 21.70 1.20
CA GLY A 46 21.81 23.14 1.03
C GLY A 46 20.51 23.95 1.21
N VAL A 47 19.63 23.52 2.12
CA VAL A 47 18.31 24.13 2.38
C VAL A 47 18.18 24.62 3.82
N ALA A 48 17.06 25.26 4.17
CA ALA A 48 16.83 25.73 5.54
C ALA A 48 16.37 24.61 6.47
N ALA A 49 16.85 24.60 7.72
CA ALA A 49 16.24 23.90 8.83
C ALA A 49 15.36 24.88 9.61
N PHE A 50 14.05 24.59 9.69
CA PHE A 50 13.10 25.39 10.46
C PHE A 50 12.87 24.75 11.83
N GLY A 51 12.65 25.59 12.85
CA GLY A 51 12.37 25.14 14.21
C GLY A 51 10.91 24.72 14.40
N GLU A 52 10.02 25.42 13.70
CA GLU A 52 8.58 25.25 13.84
C GLU A 52 7.92 25.05 12.46
N ILE A 53 6.86 24.27 12.44
CA ILE A 53 6.09 23.98 11.21
C ILE A 53 5.53 25.27 10.60
N GLU A 54 5.05 26.19 11.43
CA GLU A 54 4.42 27.43 11.04
C GLU A 54 5.35 28.35 10.24
N GLU A 55 6.66 28.24 10.42
CA GLU A 55 7.65 28.98 9.64
C GLU A 55 7.73 28.50 8.19
N LEU A 56 7.44 27.18 7.97
CA LEU A 56 7.50 26.56 6.65
C LEU A 56 6.22 26.79 5.84
N VAL A 57 5.03 26.83 6.49
CA VAL A 57 3.70 26.97 5.84
C VAL A 57 3.63 28.07 4.77
N PRO A 58 4.06 29.34 5.05
CA PRO A 58 3.95 30.41 4.05
C PRO A 58 4.98 30.30 2.91
N ARG A 59 5.94 29.41 3.00
CA ARG A 59 7.09 29.32 2.09
C ARG A 59 6.94 28.24 1.03
N VAL A 60 5.97 27.32 1.19
CA VAL A 60 5.82 26.15 0.33
C VAL A 60 4.47 26.12 -0.36
N ASP A 61 4.42 25.44 -1.51
CA ASP A 61 3.21 25.10 -2.24
C ASP A 61 2.67 23.74 -1.77
N ALA A 62 3.60 22.86 -1.35
CA ALA A 62 3.28 21.50 -0.90
C ALA A 62 4.29 20.99 0.14
N VAL A 63 3.90 19.97 0.89
CA VAL A 63 4.72 19.37 1.94
C VAL A 63 4.52 17.85 2.01
N SER A 64 5.59 17.12 2.36
CA SER A 64 5.48 15.74 2.86
C SER A 64 5.53 15.71 4.38
N ILE A 65 4.54 15.07 5.00
CA ILE A 65 4.48 14.77 6.43
C ILE A 65 4.95 13.33 6.64
N VAL A 66 6.12 13.20 7.25
CA VAL A 66 6.83 11.91 7.47
C VAL A 66 7.21 11.78 8.96
N THR A 67 6.41 12.38 9.81
CA THR A 67 6.49 12.27 11.27
C THR A 67 5.97 10.90 11.74
N PRO A 68 6.12 10.52 13.02
CA PRO A 68 5.38 9.40 13.59
C PRO A 68 3.86 9.59 13.43
N THR A 69 3.14 8.48 13.22
CA THR A 69 1.70 8.50 12.93
C THR A 69 0.85 9.34 13.89
N PRO A 70 1.07 9.34 15.23
CA PRO A 70 0.29 10.17 16.14
C PRO A 70 0.42 11.69 15.88
N GLU A 71 1.46 12.11 15.19
CA GLU A 71 1.74 13.51 14.88
C GLU A 71 1.22 13.94 13.49
N HIS A 72 0.68 13.02 12.69
CA HIS A 72 0.27 13.31 11.31
C HIS A 72 -0.76 14.43 11.23
N LEU A 73 -1.86 14.33 12.01
CA LEU A 73 -2.91 15.35 12.02
C LEU A 73 -2.37 16.72 12.45
N ALA A 74 -1.62 16.77 13.55
CA ALA A 74 -1.08 18.02 14.07
C ALA A 74 -0.13 18.68 13.05
N SER A 75 0.75 17.88 12.43
CA SER A 75 1.71 18.34 11.44
C SER A 75 1.08 18.79 10.11
N ALA A 76 0.03 18.09 9.66
CA ALA A 76 -0.61 18.40 8.39
C ALA A 76 -1.60 19.58 8.45
N ARG A 77 -2.26 19.77 9.60
CA ARG A 77 -3.31 20.76 9.83
C ARG A 77 -2.97 22.18 9.34
N PRO A 78 -1.83 22.80 9.71
CA PRO A 78 -1.52 24.17 9.30
C PRO A 78 -1.41 24.32 7.77
N PHE A 79 -0.87 23.31 7.10
CA PHE A 79 -0.72 23.31 5.64
C PHE A 79 -2.07 23.16 4.94
N LEU A 80 -2.91 22.21 5.38
CA LEU A 80 -4.25 22.00 4.82
C LEU A 80 -5.13 23.22 5.01
N GLN A 81 -5.09 23.87 6.18
CA GLN A 81 -5.81 25.12 6.45
C GLN A 81 -5.35 26.29 5.55
N ALA A 82 -4.07 26.29 5.20
CA ALA A 82 -3.49 27.29 4.28
C ALA A 82 -3.68 26.92 2.79
N GLY A 83 -4.43 25.85 2.46
CA GLY A 83 -4.66 25.39 1.09
C GLY A 83 -3.41 24.83 0.41
N ARG A 84 -2.41 24.38 1.18
CA ARG A 84 -1.19 23.76 0.64
C ARG A 84 -1.41 22.28 0.34
N GLY A 85 -0.77 21.78 -0.72
CA GLY A 85 -0.75 20.36 -0.99
C GLY A 85 -0.05 19.59 0.13
N VAL A 86 -0.62 18.47 0.57
CA VAL A 86 -0.05 17.63 1.64
C VAL A 86 -0.02 16.18 1.22
N LEU A 87 1.17 15.58 1.27
CA LEU A 87 1.36 14.15 1.26
C LEU A 87 1.59 13.70 2.71
N VAL A 88 0.79 12.77 3.20
CA VAL A 88 0.94 12.18 4.54
C VAL A 88 1.35 10.72 4.39
N GLU A 89 2.42 10.32 5.09
CA GLU A 89 2.84 8.91 5.12
C GLU A 89 1.76 8.00 5.71
N LYS A 90 1.81 6.71 5.32
CA LYS A 90 0.89 5.70 5.84
C LYS A 90 1.24 5.30 7.30
N PRO A 91 0.22 4.95 8.11
CA PRO A 91 -1.21 5.17 7.88
C PRO A 91 -1.56 6.66 7.91
N LEU A 92 -2.65 7.07 7.25
CA LEU A 92 -3.02 8.49 7.12
C LEU A 92 -3.08 9.22 8.46
N ALA A 93 -3.56 8.56 9.52
CA ALA A 93 -3.68 9.11 10.88
C ALA A 93 -3.60 7.99 11.93
N ALA A 94 -3.62 8.35 13.21
CA ALA A 94 -3.65 7.39 14.31
C ALA A 94 -5.04 6.79 14.53
N THR A 95 -6.12 7.53 14.22
CA THR A 95 -7.51 7.08 14.34
C THR A 95 -8.33 7.44 13.09
N LEU A 96 -9.51 6.84 12.94
CA LEU A 96 -10.42 7.17 11.84
C LEU A 96 -10.99 8.59 11.99
N GLU A 97 -11.22 9.04 13.21
CA GLU A 97 -11.68 10.41 13.49
C GLU A 97 -10.65 11.45 13.04
N GLU A 98 -9.36 11.19 13.30
CA GLU A 98 -8.28 12.05 12.81
C GLU A 98 -8.17 12.02 11.28
N ALA A 99 -8.35 10.86 10.67
CA ALA A 99 -8.39 10.73 9.21
C ALA A 99 -9.58 11.52 8.62
N ASP A 100 -10.76 11.43 9.22
CA ASP A 100 -11.94 12.21 8.82
C ASP A 100 -11.71 13.72 8.99
N GLU A 101 -10.98 14.14 10.04
CA GLU A 101 -10.59 15.54 10.22
C GLU A 101 -9.62 16.02 9.14
N LEU A 102 -8.61 15.21 8.76
CA LEU A 102 -7.69 15.53 7.66
C LEU A 102 -8.43 15.70 6.33
N LEU A 103 -9.40 14.82 6.04
CA LEU A 103 -10.25 14.93 4.85
C LEU A 103 -11.04 16.24 4.85
N ALA A 104 -11.70 16.56 5.97
CA ALA A 104 -12.47 17.77 6.11
C ALA A 104 -11.62 19.05 6.03
N LEU A 105 -10.38 19.02 6.55
CA LEU A 105 -9.43 20.12 6.43
C LEU A 105 -8.99 20.34 4.98
N ALA A 106 -8.68 19.25 4.26
CA ALA A 106 -8.29 19.30 2.86
C ALA A 106 -9.43 19.87 1.99
N GLU A 107 -10.66 19.41 2.20
CA GLU A 107 -11.83 19.91 1.49
C GLU A 107 -12.06 21.40 1.75
N ARG A 108 -12.08 21.83 3.02
CA ARG A 108 -12.29 23.25 3.38
C ARG A 108 -11.18 24.16 2.85
N GLY A 109 -9.93 23.70 2.85
CA GLY A 109 -8.79 24.43 2.34
C GLY A 109 -8.65 24.40 0.82
N GLY A 110 -9.41 23.57 0.13
CA GLY A 110 -9.20 23.28 -1.30
C GLY A 110 -7.82 22.70 -1.58
N ALA A 111 -7.27 21.93 -0.63
CA ALA A 111 -5.92 21.40 -0.66
C ALA A 111 -5.89 19.97 -1.24
N THR A 112 -4.85 19.67 -2.01
CA THR A 112 -4.59 18.28 -2.42
C THR A 112 -4.08 17.50 -1.21
N LEU A 113 -4.74 16.37 -0.87
CA LEU A 113 -4.31 15.43 0.16
C LEU A 113 -4.01 14.08 -0.49
N GLN A 114 -2.73 13.67 -0.48
CA GLN A 114 -2.26 12.35 -0.93
C GLN A 114 -1.77 11.53 0.26
N VAL A 115 -1.96 10.22 0.20
CA VAL A 115 -1.45 9.28 1.22
C VAL A 115 -0.27 8.50 0.66
N GLY A 116 0.79 8.31 1.48
CA GLY A 116 2.04 7.65 1.13
C GLY A 116 1.92 6.13 1.02
N HIS A 117 0.97 5.62 0.22
CA HIS A 117 0.90 4.20 -0.12
C HIS A 117 1.82 3.89 -1.30
N ILE A 118 3.12 3.89 -1.04
CA ILE A 118 4.20 3.74 -2.03
C ILE A 118 4.06 2.50 -2.94
N GLU A 119 3.42 1.43 -2.44
CA GLU A 119 3.24 0.21 -3.24
C GLU A 119 2.31 0.41 -4.46
N ARG A 120 1.48 1.47 -4.48
CA ARG A 120 0.71 1.89 -5.68
C ARG A 120 1.62 2.30 -6.85
N PHE A 121 2.85 2.70 -6.55
CA PHE A 121 3.88 3.09 -7.50
C PHE A 121 4.91 1.98 -7.74
N ASN A 122 4.64 0.77 -7.24
CA ASN A 122 5.52 -0.36 -7.49
C ASN A 122 5.50 -0.72 -8.98
N PRO A 123 6.68 -0.80 -9.66
CA PRO A 123 6.75 -1.06 -11.09
C PRO A 123 6.03 -2.33 -11.54
N CYS A 124 6.06 -3.38 -10.71
CA CYS A 124 5.36 -4.64 -11.02
C CYS A 124 3.84 -4.44 -11.06
N LEU A 125 3.31 -3.70 -10.07
CA LEU A 125 1.87 -3.40 -10.03
C LEU A 125 1.46 -2.54 -11.23
N VAL A 126 2.20 -1.45 -11.48
CA VAL A 126 1.93 -0.54 -12.61
C VAL A 126 1.93 -1.27 -13.94
N ALA A 127 2.89 -2.20 -14.15
CA ALA A 127 2.94 -3.03 -15.35
C ALA A 127 1.77 -4.03 -15.44
N ALA A 128 1.24 -4.48 -14.30
CA ALA A 128 0.16 -5.46 -14.24
C ALA A 128 -1.24 -4.85 -14.42
N LEU A 129 -1.48 -3.61 -13.94
CA LEU A 129 -2.80 -2.98 -13.93
C LEU A 129 -3.53 -3.02 -15.29
N PRO A 130 -2.90 -2.75 -16.45
CA PRO A 130 -3.56 -2.79 -17.75
C PRO A 130 -4.04 -4.18 -18.19
N ARG A 131 -3.58 -5.25 -17.50
CA ARG A 131 -3.90 -6.66 -17.80
C ARG A 131 -4.95 -7.22 -16.86
N LEU A 132 -5.38 -6.45 -15.86
CA LEU A 132 -6.43 -6.85 -14.94
C LEU A 132 -7.80 -6.74 -15.64
N ASP A 133 -8.44 -7.88 -15.83
CA ASP A 133 -9.83 -7.95 -16.29
C ASP A 133 -10.65 -8.71 -15.26
N ARG A 134 -11.62 -8.02 -14.64
CA ARG A 134 -12.56 -8.59 -13.67
C ARG A 134 -11.90 -9.51 -12.65
N PRO A 135 -11.15 -8.99 -11.69
CA PRO A 135 -10.54 -9.78 -10.63
C PRO A 135 -11.62 -10.49 -9.82
N LEU A 136 -11.43 -11.80 -9.60
CA LEU A 136 -12.34 -12.65 -8.83
C LEU A 136 -11.76 -12.98 -7.46
N PHE A 137 -10.44 -13.21 -7.42
CA PHE A 137 -9.75 -13.55 -6.19
C PHE A 137 -8.34 -12.96 -6.19
N ILE A 138 -7.89 -12.46 -5.04
CA ILE A 138 -6.54 -11.94 -4.84
C ILE A 138 -5.88 -12.68 -3.68
N GLU A 139 -4.64 -13.11 -3.88
CA GLU A 139 -3.73 -13.54 -2.82
C GLU A 139 -2.61 -12.52 -2.68
N ALA A 140 -2.37 -12.03 -1.46
CA ALA A 140 -1.25 -11.16 -1.15
C ALA A 140 -0.45 -11.73 0.03
N ASP A 141 0.82 -11.99 -0.20
CA ASP A 141 1.77 -12.48 0.79
C ASP A 141 2.88 -11.45 1.03
N ARG A 142 2.95 -10.91 2.25
CA ARG A 142 4.02 -10.00 2.67
C ARG A 142 4.77 -10.58 3.87
N ILE A 143 5.94 -11.11 3.60
CA ILE A 143 6.77 -11.79 4.58
C ILE A 143 8.08 -11.04 4.75
N HIS A 144 8.43 -10.74 6.00
CA HIS A 144 9.62 -10.00 6.35
C HIS A 144 10.43 -10.73 7.44
N PRO A 145 11.77 -10.68 7.40
CA PRO A 145 12.60 -11.12 8.52
C PRO A 145 12.30 -10.29 9.77
N PHE A 146 12.43 -10.91 10.94
CA PHE A 146 12.23 -10.22 12.20
C PHE A 146 13.20 -9.05 12.36
N SER A 147 12.67 -7.93 12.85
CA SER A 147 13.42 -6.74 13.19
C SER A 147 12.85 -6.16 14.47
N LEU A 148 13.69 -5.60 15.32
CA LEU A 148 13.27 -4.91 16.55
C LEU A 148 12.53 -3.58 16.29
N ARG A 149 12.51 -3.13 15.02
CA ARG A 149 11.75 -1.93 14.66
C ARG A 149 10.26 -2.23 14.60
N SER A 150 9.46 -1.29 15.04
CA SER A 150 7.98 -1.33 14.98
C SER A 150 7.36 -2.54 15.71
N THR A 151 8.03 -3.10 16.72
CA THR A 151 7.50 -4.23 17.50
C THR A 151 6.36 -3.81 18.42
N GLU A 152 6.21 -2.52 18.69
CA GLU A 152 5.08 -1.93 19.44
C GLU A 152 3.79 -1.84 18.59
N VAL A 153 3.92 -1.88 17.26
CA VAL A 153 2.81 -1.76 16.32
C VAL A 153 2.44 -3.14 15.78
N SER A 154 1.13 -3.43 15.68
CA SER A 154 0.66 -4.66 15.03
C SER A 154 1.17 -4.75 13.58
N VAL A 155 1.57 -5.95 13.16
CA VAL A 155 1.97 -6.24 11.77
C VAL A 155 0.88 -5.84 10.76
N VAL A 156 -0.37 -5.69 11.20
CA VAL A 156 -1.48 -5.23 10.37
C VAL A 156 -1.27 -3.78 9.92
N LEU A 157 -0.98 -2.86 10.84
CA LEU A 157 -0.75 -1.44 10.53
C LEU A 157 0.64 -1.18 9.94
N ASP A 158 1.64 -2.00 10.32
CA ASP A 158 2.99 -1.80 9.80
C ASP A 158 3.12 -2.33 8.36
N LEU A 159 2.68 -3.55 8.11
CA LEU A 159 2.91 -4.26 6.84
C LEU A 159 1.62 -4.57 6.05
N MET A 160 0.58 -5.15 6.69
CA MET A 160 -0.61 -5.62 5.98
C MET A 160 -1.40 -4.49 5.31
N ILE A 161 -1.38 -3.29 5.87
CA ILE A 161 -2.10 -2.13 5.34
C ILE A 161 -1.70 -1.79 3.89
N HIS A 162 -0.46 -2.07 3.49
CA HIS A 162 -0.02 -1.91 2.10
C HIS A 162 -0.78 -2.84 1.15
N ASP A 163 -0.96 -4.09 1.55
CA ASP A 163 -1.63 -5.10 0.71
C ASP A 163 -3.15 -4.93 0.79
N ILE A 164 -3.68 -4.48 1.92
CA ILE A 164 -5.09 -4.06 2.04
C ILE A 164 -5.38 -2.92 1.06
N ASP A 165 -4.53 -1.89 1.03
CA ASP A 165 -4.67 -0.76 0.10
C ASP A 165 -4.64 -1.23 -1.36
N LEU A 166 -3.71 -2.13 -1.72
CA LEU A 166 -3.63 -2.69 -3.06
C LEU A 166 -4.87 -3.50 -3.44
N VAL A 167 -5.39 -4.32 -2.52
CA VAL A 167 -6.63 -5.08 -2.74
C VAL A 167 -7.82 -4.16 -2.96
N LEU A 168 -7.99 -3.12 -2.12
CA LEU A 168 -9.04 -2.11 -2.26
C LEU A 168 -8.90 -1.25 -3.52
N HIS A 169 -7.70 -1.16 -4.10
CA HIS A 169 -7.47 -0.51 -5.37
C HIS A 169 -7.89 -1.36 -6.56
N VAL A 170 -7.57 -2.64 -6.50
CA VAL A 170 -7.81 -3.59 -7.59
C VAL A 170 -9.28 -4.03 -7.63
N ILE A 171 -9.93 -4.15 -6.45
CA ILE A 171 -11.36 -4.48 -6.33
C ILE A 171 -12.10 -3.19 -5.91
N PRO A 172 -12.87 -2.57 -6.84
CA PRO A 172 -13.55 -1.30 -6.57
C PRO A 172 -14.82 -1.45 -5.71
N ASP A 173 -15.31 -2.68 -5.54
CA ASP A 173 -16.53 -2.98 -4.78
C ASP A 173 -16.36 -2.74 -3.27
N ASP A 174 -17.47 -2.67 -2.55
CA ASP A 174 -17.44 -2.44 -1.11
C ASP A 174 -17.06 -3.71 -0.34
N LEU A 175 -16.22 -3.55 0.67
CA LEU A 175 -15.84 -4.60 1.62
C LEU A 175 -17.00 -4.89 2.59
N VAL A 176 -17.72 -6.00 2.37
CA VAL A 176 -18.93 -6.34 3.13
C VAL A 176 -18.66 -7.27 4.31
N GLU A 177 -17.75 -8.23 4.16
CA GLU A 177 -17.43 -9.22 5.19
C GLU A 177 -15.92 -9.35 5.35
N LEU A 178 -15.47 -9.62 6.56
CA LEU A 178 -14.07 -9.82 6.88
C LEU A 178 -13.93 -10.85 7.99
N SER A 179 -12.95 -11.74 7.86
CA SER A 179 -12.49 -12.60 8.94
C SER A 179 -10.99 -12.56 9.04
N ALA A 180 -10.46 -12.57 10.27
CA ALA A 180 -9.02 -12.48 10.47
C ALA A 180 -8.54 -13.32 11.65
N LEU A 181 -7.27 -13.66 11.62
CA LEU A 181 -6.51 -14.23 12.72
C LEU A 181 -5.13 -13.59 12.78
N GLY A 182 -4.59 -13.49 13.98
CA GLY A 182 -3.25 -12.99 14.23
C GLY A 182 -2.65 -13.69 15.44
N THR A 183 -1.35 -13.58 15.58
CA THR A 183 -0.65 -14.14 16.75
C THR A 183 0.66 -13.40 17.00
N PRO A 184 0.95 -13.07 18.27
CA PRO A 184 2.26 -12.66 18.70
C PRO A 184 3.19 -13.88 18.73
N VAL A 185 4.45 -13.72 18.33
CA VAL A 185 5.48 -14.77 18.33
C VAL A 185 6.73 -14.30 19.08
N PHE A 186 7.27 -13.14 18.71
CA PHE A 186 8.49 -12.56 19.30
C PHE A 186 8.26 -11.18 19.93
N SER A 187 7.16 -10.52 19.61
CA SER A 187 6.81 -9.19 20.12
C SER A 187 5.50 -9.23 20.93
N PRO A 188 5.19 -8.18 21.70
CA PRO A 188 3.93 -8.11 22.46
C PRO A 188 2.69 -7.91 21.57
N THR A 189 2.88 -7.53 20.32
CA THR A 189 1.81 -7.35 19.32
C THR A 189 1.82 -8.48 18.30
N ASP A 190 0.80 -8.57 17.42
CA ASP A 190 0.77 -9.61 16.41
C ASP A 190 1.97 -9.49 15.45
N ASP A 191 2.71 -10.58 15.30
CA ASP A 191 3.84 -10.74 14.39
C ASP A 191 3.45 -11.42 13.08
N LEU A 192 2.32 -12.11 13.10
CA LEU A 192 1.69 -12.74 11.94
C LEU A 192 0.20 -12.41 11.95
N ALA A 193 -0.34 -12.09 10.78
CA ALA A 193 -1.76 -11.93 10.56
C ALA A 193 -2.19 -12.50 9.20
N LEU A 194 -3.40 -13.05 9.16
CA LEU A 194 -4.11 -13.49 7.97
C LEU A 194 -5.50 -12.87 7.98
N ALA A 195 -5.92 -12.29 6.87
CA ALA A 195 -7.27 -11.76 6.69
C ALA A 195 -7.89 -12.31 5.40
N ILE A 196 -9.18 -12.61 5.43
CA ILE A 196 -10.01 -12.90 4.27
C ILE A 196 -11.01 -11.77 4.15
N LEU A 197 -10.99 -11.09 3.01
CA LEU A 197 -11.83 -9.96 2.66
C LEU A 197 -12.85 -10.41 1.61
N ARG A 198 -14.15 -10.10 1.78
CA ARG A 198 -15.21 -10.40 0.83
C ARG A 198 -15.90 -9.12 0.39
N PHE A 199 -16.14 -9.01 -0.90
CA PHE A 199 -16.66 -7.81 -1.54
C PHE A 199 -18.08 -8.00 -2.04
N SER A 200 -18.83 -6.90 -2.15
CA SER A 200 -20.25 -6.90 -2.55
C SER A 200 -20.47 -7.47 -3.94
N GLY A 201 -19.51 -7.37 -4.85
CA GLY A 201 -19.55 -7.97 -6.19
C GLY A 201 -19.22 -9.46 -6.24
N GLY A 202 -18.99 -10.12 -5.06
CA GLY A 202 -18.69 -11.55 -4.97
C GLY A 202 -17.19 -11.87 -5.02
N GLN A 203 -16.33 -10.88 -5.20
CA GLN A 203 -14.88 -11.07 -5.16
C GLN A 203 -14.40 -11.33 -3.73
N ALA A 204 -13.22 -11.96 -3.61
CA ALA A 204 -12.58 -12.12 -2.32
C ALA A 204 -11.05 -11.88 -2.41
N ALA A 205 -10.46 -11.60 -1.27
CA ALA A 205 -9.00 -11.53 -1.16
C ALA A 205 -8.51 -12.22 0.10
N MET A 206 -7.37 -12.86 0.01
CA MET A 206 -6.61 -13.40 1.13
C MET A 206 -5.32 -12.59 1.28
N VAL A 207 -5.16 -11.93 2.43
CA VAL A 207 -3.99 -11.13 2.74
C VAL A 207 -3.27 -11.75 3.92
N LYS A 208 -2.02 -12.15 3.71
CA LYS A 208 -1.17 -12.74 4.74
C LYS A 208 0.09 -11.92 4.95
N THR A 209 0.36 -11.61 6.20
CA THR A 209 1.54 -10.82 6.58
C THR A 209 2.26 -11.47 7.75
N SER A 210 3.59 -11.51 7.68
CA SER A 210 4.43 -11.98 8.78
C SER A 210 5.72 -11.17 8.84
N ARG A 211 6.15 -10.81 10.06
CA ARG A 211 7.50 -10.30 10.33
C ARG A 211 8.39 -11.33 11.05
N VAL A 212 8.00 -12.60 10.99
CA VAL A 212 8.73 -13.72 11.58
C VAL A 212 9.09 -14.70 10.49
N ALA A 213 10.19 -14.46 9.78
CA ALA A 213 10.66 -15.30 8.69
C ALA A 213 12.17 -15.21 8.51
N MET A 214 12.75 -16.16 7.79
CA MET A 214 14.16 -16.15 7.43
C MET A 214 14.42 -15.30 6.19
N ASN A 215 13.47 -15.25 5.26
CA ASN A 215 13.61 -14.58 3.98
C ASN A 215 12.49 -13.58 3.74
N ARG A 216 12.79 -12.51 2.99
CA ARG A 216 11.78 -11.55 2.53
C ARG A 216 11.03 -12.12 1.34
N SER A 217 9.70 -11.98 1.34
CA SER A 217 8.84 -12.27 0.20
C SER A 217 7.72 -11.23 0.12
N ARG A 218 7.40 -10.78 -1.10
CA ARG A 218 6.24 -9.93 -1.38
C ARG A 218 5.64 -10.40 -2.69
N LYS A 219 4.55 -11.16 -2.61
CA LYS A 219 3.91 -11.75 -3.78
C LYS A 219 2.45 -11.37 -3.84
N ILE A 220 1.99 -11.05 -5.02
CA ILE A 220 0.57 -10.79 -5.30
C ILE A 220 0.16 -11.68 -6.46
N ARG A 221 -0.96 -12.37 -6.31
CA ARG A 221 -1.59 -13.16 -7.35
C ARG A 221 -3.01 -12.67 -7.53
N VAL A 222 -3.39 -12.39 -8.76
CA VAL A 222 -4.73 -11.94 -9.09
C VAL A 222 -5.32 -12.94 -10.07
N PHE A 223 -6.40 -13.59 -9.64
CA PHE A 223 -7.16 -14.54 -10.45
C PHE A 223 -8.34 -13.78 -11.07
N CYS A 224 -8.36 -13.74 -12.39
CA CYS A 224 -9.39 -13.10 -13.20
C CYS A 224 -10.23 -14.13 -13.93
N ALA A 225 -11.34 -13.73 -14.53
CA ALA A 225 -12.10 -14.60 -15.41
C ALA A 225 -11.27 -14.91 -16.67
N GLY A 226 -10.73 -16.13 -16.77
CA GLY A 226 -9.91 -16.59 -17.90
C GLY A 226 -8.42 -16.24 -17.83
N GLY A 227 -7.94 -15.72 -16.70
CA GLY A 227 -6.54 -15.35 -16.56
C GLY A 227 -6.03 -15.29 -15.12
N TYR A 228 -4.72 -15.20 -15.01
CA TYR A 228 -4.00 -15.19 -13.75
C TYR A 228 -2.75 -14.31 -13.84
N LEU A 229 -2.63 -13.37 -12.93
CA LEU A 229 -1.45 -12.54 -12.78
C LEU A 229 -0.65 -12.97 -11.54
N SER A 230 0.65 -13.17 -11.70
CA SER A 230 1.57 -13.47 -10.61
C SER A 230 2.68 -12.43 -10.58
N LEU A 231 2.81 -11.73 -9.45
CA LEU A 231 3.82 -10.69 -9.25
C LEU A 231 4.72 -11.06 -8.08
N ASP A 232 6.02 -10.94 -8.26
CA ASP A 232 7.03 -10.93 -7.20
C ASP A 232 7.63 -9.53 -7.11
N LEU A 233 7.19 -8.77 -6.10
CA LEU A 233 7.57 -7.38 -5.92
C LEU A 233 9.00 -7.21 -5.41
N VAL A 234 9.61 -8.27 -4.84
CA VAL A 234 11.00 -8.28 -4.40
C VAL A 234 11.93 -8.59 -5.58
N ALA A 235 11.60 -9.63 -6.35
CA ALA A 235 12.38 -10.02 -7.52
C ALA A 235 12.14 -9.11 -8.73
N ARG A 236 11.15 -8.21 -8.67
CA ARG A 236 10.70 -7.37 -9.78
C ARG A 236 10.36 -8.20 -11.02
N GLN A 237 9.49 -9.19 -10.82
CA GLN A 237 9.04 -10.09 -11.88
C GLN A 237 7.52 -10.15 -11.89
N GLY A 238 6.97 -10.28 -13.07
CA GLY A 238 5.54 -10.45 -13.29
C GLY A 238 5.27 -11.38 -14.44
N MET A 239 4.20 -12.16 -14.32
CA MET A 239 3.72 -13.07 -15.34
C MET A 239 2.21 -12.95 -15.45
N HIS A 240 1.72 -12.83 -16.68
CA HIS A 240 0.32 -12.97 -17.02
C HIS A 240 0.13 -14.30 -17.75
N LEU A 241 -0.74 -15.13 -17.22
CA LEU A 241 -1.17 -16.39 -17.82
C LEU A 241 -2.66 -16.26 -18.15
N ARG A 242 -3.05 -16.52 -19.39
CA ARG A 242 -4.45 -16.45 -19.83
C ARG A 242 -4.79 -17.66 -20.71
N LEU A 243 -6.06 -17.98 -20.79
CA LEU A 243 -6.54 -18.93 -21.79
C LEU A 243 -6.33 -18.34 -23.19
N ALA A 244 -5.86 -19.17 -24.12
CA ALA A 244 -5.78 -18.79 -25.52
C ALA A 244 -7.19 -18.47 -26.06
N ASP A 245 -7.29 -17.47 -26.96
CA ASP A 245 -8.58 -17.01 -27.45
C ASP A 245 -9.38 -18.09 -28.21
N ASP A 246 -8.67 -19.07 -28.78
CA ASP A 246 -9.23 -20.22 -29.49
C ASP A 246 -9.35 -21.48 -28.63
N TYR A 247 -9.15 -21.36 -27.30
CA TYR A 247 -9.23 -22.51 -26.39
C TYR A 247 -10.66 -23.05 -26.27
N ASP A 248 -10.86 -24.31 -26.68
CA ASP A 248 -12.08 -25.06 -26.42
C ASP A 248 -11.75 -26.29 -25.55
N PRO A 249 -12.19 -26.33 -24.27
CA PRO A 249 -11.92 -27.45 -23.39
C PRO A 249 -12.46 -28.79 -23.95
N ARG A 250 -13.46 -28.79 -24.87
CA ARG A 250 -14.01 -29.99 -25.49
C ARG A 250 -13.05 -30.66 -26.46
N GLU A 251 -12.10 -29.90 -27.01
CA GLU A 251 -11.07 -30.46 -27.91
C GLU A 251 -10.10 -31.44 -27.20
N PHE A 252 -10.07 -31.35 -25.87
CA PHE A 252 -9.12 -32.06 -25.02
C PHE A 252 -9.76 -33.16 -24.19
N LEU A 253 -11.07 -33.38 -24.34
CA LEU A 253 -11.82 -34.38 -23.62
C LEU A 253 -12.43 -35.38 -24.62
N ASP A 254 -12.31 -36.70 -24.35
CA ASP A 254 -13.08 -37.71 -25.07
C ASP A 254 -14.55 -37.70 -24.65
N ALA A 255 -15.36 -38.51 -25.32
CA ALA A 255 -16.78 -38.66 -25.03
C ALA A 255 -17.07 -39.13 -23.58
N SER A 256 -16.06 -39.60 -22.85
CA SER A 256 -16.13 -40.02 -21.45
C SER A 256 -15.59 -38.96 -20.47
N GLY A 257 -15.17 -37.77 -20.98
CA GLY A 257 -14.61 -36.68 -20.19
C GLY A 257 -13.16 -36.90 -19.75
N ARG A 258 -12.44 -37.85 -20.42
CA ARG A 258 -11.02 -38.06 -20.14
C ARG A 258 -10.16 -37.20 -21.06
N LEU A 259 -9.05 -36.67 -20.54
CA LEU A 259 -8.06 -35.95 -21.32
C LEU A 259 -7.49 -36.81 -22.44
N VAL A 260 -7.70 -36.36 -23.68
CA VAL A 260 -7.15 -36.97 -24.90
C VAL A 260 -6.17 -35.99 -25.51
N SER A 261 -4.92 -36.09 -25.13
CA SER A 261 -3.87 -35.26 -25.73
C SER A 261 -2.92 -36.16 -26.53
N ALA A 262 -2.84 -35.93 -27.83
CA ALA A 262 -1.88 -36.60 -28.69
C ALA A 262 -0.40 -36.26 -28.41
N GLY A 263 -0.15 -35.32 -27.47
CA GLY A 263 1.19 -34.87 -27.07
C GLY A 263 1.42 -34.82 -25.56
N GLY A 264 0.49 -35.38 -24.75
CA GLY A 264 0.56 -35.33 -23.30
C GLY A 264 0.08 -33.98 -22.72
N GLU A 265 0.05 -33.89 -21.39
CA GLU A 265 -0.43 -32.72 -20.63
C GLU A 265 0.36 -31.45 -20.96
N GLU A 266 1.66 -31.54 -21.19
CA GLU A 266 2.55 -30.41 -21.47
C GLU A 266 2.23 -29.73 -22.82
N ALA A 267 1.95 -30.52 -23.86
CA ALA A 267 1.52 -29.98 -25.17
C ALA A 267 0.13 -29.35 -25.12
N LEU A 268 -0.75 -29.90 -24.28
CA LEU A 268 -2.05 -29.31 -23.99
C LEU A 268 -1.95 -27.96 -23.35
N LEU A 269 -1.19 -27.84 -22.26
CA LEU A 269 -0.98 -26.59 -21.54
C LEU A 269 -0.33 -25.51 -22.42
N ALA A 270 0.65 -25.90 -23.23
CA ALA A 270 1.33 -25.01 -24.18
C ALA A 270 0.38 -24.44 -25.24
N ARG A 271 -0.67 -25.17 -25.63
CA ARG A 271 -1.68 -24.73 -26.60
C ARG A 271 -2.83 -23.96 -25.92
N ALA A 272 -3.19 -24.36 -24.71
CA ALA A 272 -4.33 -23.81 -23.98
C ALA A 272 -4.02 -22.46 -23.30
N LEU A 273 -2.75 -22.16 -23.05
CA LEU A 273 -2.32 -21.05 -22.20
C LEU A 273 -1.34 -20.13 -22.93
N ASP A 274 -1.71 -18.87 -23.07
CA ASP A 274 -0.79 -17.80 -23.41
C ASP A 274 -0.06 -17.34 -22.15
N ARG A 275 1.28 -17.30 -22.24
CA ARG A 275 2.15 -16.86 -21.16
C ARG A 275 2.91 -15.61 -21.59
N GLU A 276 2.65 -14.50 -20.92
CA GLU A 276 3.35 -13.23 -21.09
C GLU A 276 4.20 -12.95 -19.84
N LEU A 277 5.51 -12.76 -20.03
CA LEU A 277 6.34 -12.16 -18.98
C LEU A 277 6.21 -10.63 -19.05
N LEU A 278 5.88 -10.02 -17.94
CA LEU A 278 5.70 -8.57 -17.90
C LEU A 278 7.04 -7.86 -18.02
N GLU A 279 7.10 -6.86 -18.90
CA GLU A 279 8.20 -5.91 -18.91
C GLU A 279 8.05 -4.95 -17.74
N ILE A 280 8.92 -5.09 -16.74
CA ILE A 280 8.88 -4.27 -15.52
C ILE A 280 9.77 -3.06 -15.71
N PRO A 281 9.24 -1.82 -15.71
CA PRO A 281 10.03 -0.62 -15.89
C PRO A 281 10.97 -0.39 -14.69
N GLU A 282 12.13 0.17 -14.99
CA GLU A 282 13.14 0.50 -13.98
C GLU A 282 12.98 1.95 -13.53
N TYR A 283 12.41 2.14 -12.33
CA TYR A 283 12.35 3.44 -11.65
C TYR A 283 12.27 3.25 -10.13
N GLU A 284 12.50 4.32 -9.41
CA GLU A 284 12.35 4.38 -7.96
C GLU A 284 10.89 4.68 -7.59
N PRO A 285 10.17 3.79 -6.85
CA PRO A 285 8.77 4.03 -6.48
C PRO A 285 8.54 5.34 -5.73
N LEU A 286 9.42 5.71 -4.78
CA LEU A 286 9.30 6.95 -4.04
C LEU A 286 9.40 8.17 -4.96
N LYS A 287 10.29 8.12 -5.95
CA LYS A 287 10.39 9.20 -6.93
C LYS A 287 9.10 9.34 -7.73
N ALA A 288 8.54 8.24 -8.22
CA ALA A 288 7.28 8.25 -8.95
C ALA A 288 6.10 8.76 -8.09
N GLU A 289 6.06 8.39 -6.81
CA GLU A 289 5.05 8.87 -5.86
C GLU A 289 5.12 10.39 -5.65
N LEU A 290 6.33 10.91 -5.41
CA LEU A 290 6.53 12.34 -5.18
C LEU A 290 6.34 13.17 -6.46
N GLU A 291 6.73 12.65 -7.64
CA GLU A 291 6.41 13.25 -8.94
C GLU A 291 4.91 13.32 -9.19
N ALA A 292 4.18 12.24 -8.91
CA ALA A 292 2.73 12.21 -9.04
C ALA A 292 2.03 13.19 -8.08
N PHE A 293 2.49 13.28 -6.84
CA PHE A 293 2.00 14.24 -5.87
C PHE A 293 2.24 15.70 -6.32
N VAL A 294 3.46 16.02 -6.73
CA VAL A 294 3.83 17.34 -7.26
C VAL A 294 2.96 17.72 -8.46
N SER A 295 2.72 16.77 -9.36
CA SER A 295 1.86 16.98 -10.53
C SER A 295 0.42 17.22 -10.12
N ALA A 296 -0.14 16.42 -9.19
CA ALA A 296 -1.50 16.59 -8.70
C ALA A 296 -1.72 17.98 -8.06
N VAL A 297 -0.77 18.46 -7.26
CA VAL A 297 -0.83 19.81 -6.67
C VAL A 297 -0.75 20.90 -7.76
N ARG A 298 0.20 20.78 -8.70
CA ARG A 298 0.40 21.76 -9.77
C ARG A 298 -0.83 21.90 -10.67
N ASP A 299 -1.38 20.75 -11.06
CA ASP A 299 -2.46 20.66 -12.05
C ASP A 299 -3.85 20.68 -11.40
N ARG A 300 -3.91 20.76 -10.06
CA ARG A 300 -5.13 20.67 -9.26
C ARG A 300 -5.98 19.46 -9.64
N SER A 301 -5.31 18.35 -9.88
CA SER A 301 -5.95 17.09 -10.24
C SER A 301 -6.11 16.17 -9.02
N VAL A 302 -6.91 15.13 -9.19
CA VAL A 302 -7.07 14.09 -8.16
C VAL A 302 -5.75 13.34 -8.01
N PRO A 303 -5.19 13.21 -6.79
CA PRO A 303 -3.96 12.47 -6.57
C PRO A 303 -4.17 10.96 -6.79
N VAL A 304 -3.08 10.25 -7.11
CA VAL A 304 -3.10 8.80 -7.38
C VAL A 304 -3.61 8.01 -6.16
N VAL A 305 -3.24 8.46 -4.95
CA VAL A 305 -3.75 7.89 -3.70
C VAL A 305 -4.43 9.00 -2.91
N THR A 306 -5.75 9.04 -2.97
CA THR A 306 -6.54 10.07 -2.28
C THR A 306 -6.57 9.83 -0.77
N GLY A 307 -6.83 10.89 0.00
CA GLY A 307 -7.07 10.78 1.45
C GLY A 307 -8.20 9.80 1.77
N LEU A 308 -9.27 9.78 0.96
CA LEU A 308 -10.39 8.83 1.14
C LEU A 308 -9.96 7.37 0.96
N GLN A 309 -9.07 7.08 0.00
CA GLN A 309 -8.53 5.73 -0.17
C GLN A 309 -7.66 5.32 1.01
N GLY A 310 -6.80 6.22 1.52
CA GLY A 310 -6.03 5.97 2.74
C GLY A 310 -6.91 5.73 3.97
N ARG A 311 -7.98 6.50 4.14
CA ARG A 311 -8.98 6.27 5.19
C ARG A 311 -9.67 4.90 5.07
N ARG A 312 -10.07 4.49 3.84
CA ARG A 312 -10.65 3.15 3.60
C ARG A 312 -9.67 2.02 3.94
N ALA A 313 -8.39 2.18 3.63
CA ALA A 313 -7.36 1.21 4.00
C ALA A 313 -7.19 1.11 5.52
N MET A 314 -7.22 2.24 6.24
CA MET A 314 -7.20 2.26 7.71
C MET A 314 -8.43 1.56 8.30
N GLU A 315 -9.63 1.86 7.81
CA GLU A 315 -10.88 1.24 8.28
C GLU A 315 -10.85 -0.28 8.13
N ALA A 316 -10.39 -0.77 6.98
CA ALA A 316 -10.22 -2.21 6.76
C ALA A 316 -9.17 -2.82 7.70
N ALA A 317 -8.04 -2.13 7.93
CA ALA A 317 -7.01 -2.57 8.86
C ALA A 317 -7.51 -2.60 10.31
N GLU A 318 -8.31 -1.61 10.74
CA GLU A 318 -8.93 -1.60 12.08
C GLU A 318 -9.94 -2.74 12.26
N ARG A 319 -10.74 -3.03 11.23
CA ARG A 319 -11.65 -4.20 11.25
C ARG A 319 -10.87 -5.50 11.39
N VAL A 320 -9.73 -5.66 10.66
CA VAL A 320 -8.83 -6.82 10.81
C VAL A 320 -8.33 -6.94 12.25
N MET A 321 -7.84 -5.86 12.83
CA MET A 321 -7.36 -5.85 14.23
C MET A 321 -8.50 -6.14 15.23
N GLY A 322 -9.71 -5.66 14.96
CA GLY A 322 -10.90 -5.95 15.75
C GLY A 322 -11.22 -7.44 15.80
N GLU A 323 -11.25 -8.11 14.65
CA GLU A 323 -11.45 -9.55 14.54
C GLU A 323 -10.37 -10.35 15.28
N ILE A 324 -9.10 -9.96 15.14
CA ILE A 324 -7.98 -10.60 15.84
C ILE A 324 -8.16 -10.46 17.36
N ARG A 325 -8.50 -9.26 17.87
CA ARG A 325 -8.72 -9.03 19.31
C ARG A 325 -9.86 -9.87 19.85
N SER A 326 -11.01 -9.84 19.19
CA SER A 326 -12.20 -10.64 19.59
C SER A 326 -11.86 -12.14 19.69
N ARG A 327 -11.06 -12.63 18.74
CA ARG A 327 -10.62 -14.03 18.76
C ARG A 327 -9.67 -14.33 19.91
N HIS A 328 -8.72 -13.43 20.23
CA HIS A 328 -7.83 -13.59 21.37
C HIS A 328 -8.59 -13.60 22.70
N GLU A 329 -9.63 -12.75 22.82
CA GLU A 329 -10.48 -12.70 24.00
C GLU A 329 -11.29 -14.00 24.16
N ALA A 330 -11.89 -14.52 23.09
CA ALA A 330 -12.61 -15.79 23.09
C ALA A 330 -11.70 -16.97 23.50
N LEU A 331 -10.48 -17.02 22.98
CA LEU A 331 -9.51 -18.07 23.35
C LEU A 331 -9.09 -18.00 24.82
N ARG A 332 -8.96 -16.78 25.39
CA ARG A 332 -8.64 -16.59 26.82
C ARG A 332 -9.83 -16.94 27.72
N ALA A 333 -11.05 -16.69 27.28
CA ALA A 333 -12.26 -17.04 28.01
C ALA A 333 -12.61 -18.53 27.99
N GLY A 334 -11.88 -19.36 27.24
CA GLY A 334 -12.14 -20.79 27.09
C GLY A 334 -13.27 -21.13 26.11
N ASP A 335 -13.78 -20.17 25.37
CA ASP A 335 -14.80 -20.30 24.33
C ASP A 335 -14.18 -20.62 22.96
N ALA A 336 -13.12 -21.44 22.92
CA ALA A 336 -12.63 -21.92 21.64
C ALA A 336 -13.74 -22.73 20.94
N PRO A 337 -14.17 -22.39 19.70
CA PRO A 337 -15.17 -23.18 18.99
C PRO A 337 -14.63 -24.61 18.89
N ARG A 338 -15.30 -25.55 19.58
CA ARG A 338 -15.06 -26.98 19.40
C ARG A 338 -15.49 -27.29 17.99
N GLY A 339 -14.51 -27.55 17.10
CA GLY A 339 -14.77 -27.89 15.72
C GLY A 339 -15.77 -29.03 15.65
N GLY A 340 -16.90 -28.75 15.01
CA GLY A 340 -17.84 -29.75 14.56
C GLY A 340 -17.46 -30.24 13.15
#